data_24ed9034f6fdf17849f2051bcbc4b61a
#
_entry.id   24ed9034f6fdf17849f2051bcbc4b61a
#
_cell.length_a   1.000
_cell.length_b   1.000
_cell.length_c   1.000
_cell.angle_alpha   90.00
_cell.angle_beta   90.00
_cell.angle_gamma   90.00
#
_symmetry.space_group_name_H-M   'P 1'
#
loop_
_entity.id
_entity.type
_entity.pdbx_description
1 polymer ?
#
loop_
_entity_poly.entity_id
_entity_poly.type
_entity_poly.pdbx_seq_one_letter_code
_entity_poly.pdbx_strand_id
1 'polypeptide(L)'
;MGDLHKEISRGLTVPSIQRDYKWGPGHDDDEELNSAAYVFLEDMIDFYTLRQEQAIYFTGTMIVFEEQDEDRTQLMDGQQRWTTITALMSVIRHILIENQGNHADLISDIESRFLVLKNGHQMLESKKKDDRRSILRMTRIKGNETFASVLPQSLKNNSV
;
A
#
# COMPACT_ATOMS: atom_id res chain seq x y z
N MET A 1 -3.11 11.72 -20.34
CA MET A 1 -2.89 11.09 -19.04
C MET A 1 -2.93 9.58 -19.26
N GLY A 2 -1.80 8.88 -19.06
CA GLY A 2 -1.76 7.43 -19.24
C GLY A 2 -2.66 6.75 -18.19
N ASP A 3 -3.25 5.63 -18.57
CA ASP A 3 -4.02 4.81 -17.64
C ASP A 3 -3.03 4.16 -16.66
N LEU A 4 -3.06 4.58 -15.38
CA LEU A 4 -2.15 4.10 -14.35
C LEU A 4 -2.13 2.55 -14.28
N HIS A 5 -3.27 1.88 -14.45
CA HIS A 5 -3.36 0.43 -14.48
C HIS A 5 -2.57 -0.21 -15.62
N LYS A 6 -2.47 0.45 -16.76
CA LYS A 6 -1.69 -0.05 -17.88
C LYS A 6 -0.20 0.09 -17.61
N GLU A 7 0.22 1.22 -17.04
CA GLU A 7 1.62 1.48 -16.69
C GLU A 7 2.14 0.57 -15.58
N ILE A 8 1.29 0.20 -14.62
CA ILE A 8 1.67 -0.68 -13.51
C ILE A 8 1.34 -2.16 -13.75
N SER A 9 0.86 -2.54 -14.94
CA SER A 9 0.48 -3.92 -15.26
C SER A 9 1.62 -4.94 -15.09
N ARG A 10 2.88 -4.48 -15.17
CA ARG A 10 4.09 -5.26 -14.90
C ARG A 10 4.45 -5.34 -13.41
N GLY A 11 3.78 -4.54 -12.58
CA GLY A 11 4.12 -4.33 -11.18
C GLY A 11 5.22 -3.28 -10.99
N LEU A 12 5.30 -2.76 -9.77
CA LEU A 12 6.24 -1.72 -9.38
C LEU A 12 7.36 -2.29 -8.53
N THR A 13 8.57 -1.80 -8.74
CA THR A 13 9.73 -2.09 -7.89
C THR A 13 10.32 -0.79 -7.34
N VAL A 14 10.50 -0.73 -6.04
CA VAL A 14 11.26 0.34 -5.38
C VAL A 14 12.74 0.03 -5.49
N PRO A 15 13.54 0.86 -6.21
CA PRO A 15 14.98 0.66 -6.35
C PRO A 15 15.72 0.73 -5.01
N SER A 16 16.87 0.06 -4.91
CA SER A 16 17.69 0.06 -3.68
C SER A 16 18.29 1.42 -3.33
N ILE A 17 18.42 2.33 -4.31
CA ILE A 17 18.92 3.70 -4.11
C ILE A 17 17.90 4.62 -3.42
N GLN A 18 16.62 4.24 -3.40
CA GLN A 18 15.58 5.02 -2.74
C GLN A 18 15.75 4.96 -1.22
N ARG A 19 15.32 6.04 -0.53
CA ARG A 19 15.27 6.06 0.94
C ARG A 19 14.33 4.99 1.47
N ASP A 20 14.53 4.61 2.73
CA ASP A 20 13.62 3.70 3.42
C ASP A 20 12.23 4.33 3.59
N TYR A 21 11.23 3.50 3.85
CA TYR A 21 9.91 4.00 4.20
C TYR A 21 9.98 4.83 5.49
N LYS A 22 9.57 6.11 5.41
CA LYS A 22 9.68 7.11 6.48
C LYS A 22 8.35 7.75 6.87
N TRP A 23 7.26 7.35 6.25
CA TRP A 23 5.95 7.92 6.50
C TRP A 23 5.24 7.29 7.71
N GLY A 24 5.75 6.19 8.22
CA GLY A 24 5.23 5.60 9.45
C GLY A 24 5.51 6.44 10.69
N PRO A 25 4.92 6.07 11.84
CA PRO A 25 5.17 6.76 13.11
C PRO A 25 6.66 6.73 13.46
N GLY A 26 7.14 7.81 14.05
CA GLY A 26 8.45 7.89 14.68
C GLY A 26 8.56 6.98 15.91
N HIS A 27 9.69 7.05 16.59
CA HIS A 27 9.90 6.29 17.84
C HIS A 27 9.30 7.00 19.07
N ASP A 28 8.89 8.26 18.94
CA ASP A 28 8.33 9.07 20.03
C ASP A 28 6.81 9.14 19.90
N ASP A 29 6.10 8.90 20.99
CA ASP A 29 4.63 8.78 21.05
C ASP A 29 3.88 10.03 20.55
N ASP A 30 4.49 11.21 20.66
CA ASP A 30 3.93 12.50 20.18
C ASP A 30 4.02 12.67 18.63
N GLU A 31 4.83 11.86 17.94
CA GLU A 31 5.02 11.94 16.48
C GLU A 31 4.02 11.10 15.67
N GLU A 32 3.28 10.19 16.33
CA GLU A 32 2.39 9.27 15.61
C GLU A 32 1.26 10.01 14.87
N LEU A 33 0.61 10.96 15.53
CA LEU A 33 -0.46 11.78 14.97
C LEU A 33 0.01 12.77 13.90
N ASN A 34 1.31 13.08 13.88
CA ASN A 34 1.92 13.96 12.89
C ASN A 34 2.70 13.20 11.81
N SER A 35 2.62 11.88 11.78
CA SER A 35 3.28 11.12 10.73
C SER A 35 2.68 11.45 9.35
N ALA A 36 3.54 11.52 8.33
CA ALA A 36 3.08 11.83 6.97
C ALA A 36 2.06 10.80 6.45
N ALA A 37 2.12 9.55 6.93
CA ALA A 37 1.13 8.54 6.61
C ALA A 37 -0.23 8.85 7.23
N TYR A 38 -0.24 9.26 8.51
CA TYR A 38 -1.48 9.63 9.20
C TYR A 38 -2.16 10.82 8.52
N VAL A 39 -1.42 11.90 8.30
CA VAL A 39 -1.95 13.09 7.60
C VAL A 39 -2.48 12.74 6.21
N PHE A 40 -1.77 11.91 5.45
CA PHE A 40 -2.22 11.47 4.13
C PHE A 40 -3.51 10.65 4.19
N LEU A 41 -3.64 9.75 5.16
CA LEU A 41 -4.85 8.93 5.33
C LEU A 41 -6.04 9.77 5.83
N GLU A 42 -5.81 10.70 6.75
CA GLU A 42 -6.82 11.63 7.25
C GLU A 42 -7.37 12.50 6.11
N ASP A 43 -6.49 13.05 5.29
CA ASP A 43 -6.84 13.84 4.10
C ASP A 43 -7.72 13.04 3.10
N MET A 44 -7.40 11.76 2.91
CA MET A 44 -8.21 10.86 2.07
C MET A 44 -9.59 10.59 2.69
N ILE A 45 -9.68 10.40 4.00
CA ILE A 45 -10.94 10.16 4.72
C ILE A 45 -11.81 11.42 4.67
N ASP A 46 -11.23 12.57 4.94
CA ASP A 46 -11.92 13.87 4.87
C ASP A 46 -12.46 14.14 3.47
N PHE A 47 -11.63 13.92 2.45
CA PHE A 47 -12.07 14.02 1.06
C PHE A 47 -13.24 13.07 0.77
N TYR A 48 -13.18 11.82 1.22
CA TYR A 48 -14.24 10.84 1.01
C TYR A 48 -15.55 11.24 1.70
N THR A 49 -15.47 11.78 2.91
CA THR A 49 -16.65 12.18 3.71
C THR A 49 -17.29 13.48 3.21
N LEU A 50 -16.48 14.42 2.73
CA LEU A 50 -16.92 15.76 2.31
C LEU A 50 -17.15 15.86 0.79
N ARG A 51 -16.80 14.83 0.01
CA ARG A 51 -16.83 14.88 -1.44
C ARG A 51 -18.22 15.13 -2.00
N GLN A 52 -18.27 15.93 -3.06
CA GLN A 52 -19.40 15.96 -3.97
C GLN A 52 -19.33 14.77 -4.94
N GLU A 53 -20.46 14.36 -5.49
CA GLU A 53 -20.50 13.34 -6.54
C GLU A 53 -19.53 13.69 -7.67
N GLN A 54 -18.75 12.71 -8.15
CA GLN A 54 -17.72 12.82 -9.20
C GLN A 54 -16.42 13.55 -8.81
N ALA A 55 -16.19 13.94 -7.56
CA ALA A 55 -14.92 14.48 -7.14
C ALA A 55 -13.79 13.43 -7.26
N ILE A 56 -12.62 13.85 -7.74
CA ILE A 56 -11.43 13.01 -7.88
C ILE A 56 -10.39 13.49 -6.88
N TYR A 57 -9.94 12.58 -6.01
CA TYR A 57 -8.83 12.86 -5.11
C TYR A 57 -7.49 12.76 -5.84
N PHE A 58 -6.71 13.83 -5.78
CA PHE A 58 -5.38 13.87 -6.38
C PHE A 58 -4.33 13.42 -5.37
N THR A 59 -3.83 12.20 -5.50
CA THR A 59 -2.80 11.63 -4.61
C THR A 59 -1.39 12.16 -4.86
N GLY A 60 -1.19 13.08 -5.80
CA GLY A 60 0.10 13.57 -6.25
C GLY A 60 0.63 12.83 -7.48
N THR A 61 1.76 13.32 -8.00
CA THR A 61 2.43 12.71 -9.15
C THR A 61 3.21 11.46 -8.74
N MET A 62 3.35 10.54 -9.68
CA MET A 62 4.21 9.36 -9.57
C MET A 62 5.16 9.33 -10.76
N ILE A 63 6.45 9.13 -10.51
CA ILE A 63 7.45 9.00 -11.56
C ILE A 63 7.89 7.55 -11.63
N VAL A 64 7.73 6.96 -12.78
CA VAL A 64 8.13 5.57 -13.05
C VAL A 64 9.11 5.54 -14.23
N PHE A 65 9.97 4.53 -14.24
CA PHE A 65 10.95 4.30 -15.28
C PHE A 65 10.92 2.83 -15.70
N GLU A 66 10.93 2.58 -17.00
CA GLU A 66 11.05 1.25 -17.58
C GLU A 66 12.49 0.99 -17.99
N GLU A 67 13.09 -0.03 -17.43
CA GLU A 67 14.41 -0.53 -17.80
C GLU A 67 14.24 -1.69 -18.77
N GLN A 68 15.00 -1.72 -19.87
CA GLN A 68 14.81 -2.69 -20.97
C GLN A 68 15.00 -4.15 -20.52
N ASP A 69 15.87 -4.36 -19.53
CA ASP A 69 16.22 -5.69 -19.03
C ASP A 69 15.48 -6.07 -17.73
N GLU A 70 14.54 -5.24 -17.26
CA GLU A 70 13.77 -5.48 -16.04
C GLU A 70 12.31 -5.84 -16.37
N ASP A 71 11.81 -6.90 -15.74
CA ASP A 71 10.42 -7.34 -15.92
C ASP A 71 9.40 -6.41 -15.24
N ARG A 72 9.85 -5.44 -14.45
CA ARG A 72 9.01 -4.58 -13.63
C ARG A 72 9.39 -3.11 -13.80
N THR A 73 8.39 -2.26 -13.66
CA THR A 73 8.56 -0.81 -13.72
C THR A 73 9.20 -0.28 -12.43
N GLN A 74 10.26 0.51 -12.56
CA GLN A 74 10.95 1.11 -11.42
C GLN A 74 10.18 2.34 -10.90
N LEU A 75 9.89 2.40 -9.61
CA LEU A 75 9.20 3.53 -8.97
C LEU A 75 10.22 4.54 -8.44
N MET A 76 10.40 5.65 -9.16
CA MET A 76 11.39 6.68 -8.85
C MET A 76 10.87 7.76 -7.90
N ASP A 77 9.61 8.13 -7.99
CA ASP A 77 8.93 9.01 -7.03
C ASP A 77 7.53 8.51 -6.71
N GLY A 78 7.00 8.88 -5.54
CA GLY A 78 5.71 8.40 -5.02
C GLY A 78 5.80 7.11 -4.20
N GLN A 79 6.99 6.59 -3.95
CA GLN A 79 7.20 5.34 -3.21
C GLN A 79 6.50 5.33 -1.84
N GLN A 80 6.62 6.41 -1.06
CA GLN A 80 6.04 6.48 0.28
C GLN A 80 4.50 6.38 0.20
N ARG A 81 3.89 7.17 -0.70
CA ARG A 81 2.44 7.16 -0.94
C ARG A 81 1.94 5.79 -1.41
N TRP A 82 2.62 5.20 -2.40
CA TRP A 82 2.21 3.91 -2.92
C TRP A 82 2.35 2.79 -1.89
N THR A 83 3.38 2.82 -1.07
CA THR A 83 3.54 1.87 0.06
C THR A 83 2.41 2.04 1.07
N THR A 84 2.05 3.29 1.43
CA THR A 84 0.93 3.58 2.35
C THR A 84 -0.41 3.11 1.76
N ILE A 85 -0.66 3.37 0.48
CA ILE A 85 -1.89 2.90 -0.21
C ILE A 85 -1.93 1.35 -0.22
N THR A 86 -0.82 0.69 -0.53
CA THR A 86 -0.74 -0.78 -0.51
C THR A 86 -1.04 -1.34 0.88
N ALA A 87 -0.51 -0.72 1.93
CA ALA A 87 -0.79 -1.10 3.31
C ALA A 87 -2.28 -0.89 3.65
N LEU A 88 -2.85 0.27 3.32
CA LEU A 88 -4.28 0.56 3.54
C LEU A 88 -5.18 -0.47 2.83
N MET A 89 -4.93 -0.75 1.56
CA MET A 89 -5.72 -1.72 0.79
C MET A 89 -5.60 -3.13 1.36
N SER A 90 -4.43 -3.50 1.89
CA SER A 90 -4.24 -4.77 2.59
C SER A 90 -5.07 -4.87 3.87
N VAL A 91 -5.15 -3.77 4.64
CA VAL A 91 -5.99 -3.69 5.86
C VAL A 91 -7.47 -3.78 5.50
N ILE A 92 -7.93 -3.00 4.52
CA ILE A 92 -9.33 -3.02 4.08
C ILE A 92 -9.72 -4.42 3.60
N ARG A 93 -8.88 -5.06 2.77
CA ARG A 93 -9.08 -6.44 2.33
C ARG A 93 -9.25 -7.39 3.52
N HIS A 94 -8.41 -7.26 4.53
CA HIS A 94 -8.45 -8.12 5.72
C HIS A 94 -9.76 -7.93 6.50
N ILE A 95 -10.17 -6.68 6.74
CA ILE A 95 -11.44 -6.35 7.41
C ILE A 95 -12.62 -6.96 6.63
N LEU A 96 -12.62 -6.86 5.30
CA LEU A 96 -13.68 -7.42 4.47
C LEU A 96 -13.74 -8.95 4.56
N ILE A 97 -12.60 -9.64 4.66
CA ILE A 97 -12.55 -11.10 4.85
C ILE A 97 -13.10 -11.50 6.23
N GLU A 98 -12.74 -10.77 7.29
CA GLU A 98 -13.19 -11.08 8.65
C GLU A 98 -14.68 -10.81 8.88
N ASN A 99 -15.25 -9.82 8.20
CA ASN A 99 -16.64 -9.41 8.40
C ASN A 99 -17.70 -10.35 7.79
N GLN A 100 -17.35 -11.52 7.33
CA GLN A 100 -18.25 -12.60 6.85
C GLN A 100 -19.35 -12.16 5.88
N GLY A 101 -19.32 -10.95 5.33
CA GLY A 101 -20.24 -10.45 4.33
C GLY A 101 -19.90 -10.98 2.92
N ASN A 102 -20.83 -10.84 1.98
CA ASN A 102 -20.55 -11.15 0.57
C ASN A 102 -19.76 -10.00 -0.08
N HIS A 103 -18.45 -9.94 0.19
CA HIS A 103 -17.54 -8.92 -0.31
C HIS A 103 -16.56 -9.45 -1.37
N ALA A 104 -16.86 -10.60 -1.98
CA ALA A 104 -15.94 -11.29 -2.89
C ALA A 104 -15.50 -10.41 -4.06
N ASP A 105 -16.42 -9.67 -4.67
CA ASP A 105 -16.12 -8.78 -5.79
C ASP A 105 -15.19 -7.62 -5.37
N LEU A 106 -15.46 -7.00 -4.23
CA LEU A 106 -14.64 -5.91 -3.70
C LEU A 106 -13.25 -6.40 -3.30
N ILE A 107 -13.15 -7.57 -2.67
CA ILE A 107 -11.88 -8.20 -2.34
C ILE A 107 -11.07 -8.47 -3.61
N SER A 108 -11.69 -9.06 -4.64
CA SER A 108 -11.06 -9.33 -5.93
C SER A 108 -10.58 -8.06 -6.62
N ASP A 109 -11.37 -6.99 -6.53
CA ASP A 109 -11.02 -5.68 -7.10
C ASP A 109 -9.81 -5.05 -6.39
N ILE A 110 -9.77 -5.08 -5.06
CA ILE A 110 -8.62 -4.62 -4.27
C ILE A 110 -7.38 -5.44 -4.60
N GLU A 111 -7.48 -6.76 -4.62
CA GLU A 111 -6.35 -7.63 -4.92
C GLU A 111 -5.76 -7.34 -6.30
N SER A 112 -6.60 -7.31 -7.32
CA SER A 112 -6.15 -7.14 -8.72
C SER A 112 -5.62 -5.75 -9.03
N ARG A 113 -6.07 -4.71 -8.32
CA ARG A 113 -5.64 -3.33 -8.58
C ARG A 113 -4.45 -2.90 -7.75
N PHE A 114 -4.27 -3.42 -6.54
CA PHE A 114 -3.31 -2.87 -5.58
C PHE A 114 -2.33 -3.87 -5.02
N LEU A 115 -2.67 -5.16 -4.96
CA LEU A 115 -1.90 -6.12 -4.19
C LEU A 115 -1.18 -7.15 -5.02
N VAL A 116 -1.83 -7.73 -6.04
CA VAL A 116 -1.35 -8.90 -6.74
C VAL A 116 -1.50 -8.76 -8.25
N LEU A 117 -0.46 -9.10 -8.99
CA LEU A 117 -0.49 -9.20 -10.45
C LEU A 117 -1.20 -10.49 -10.90
N LYS A 118 -1.62 -10.53 -12.17
CA LYS A 118 -2.28 -11.72 -12.78
C LYS A 118 -1.45 -12.99 -12.68
N ASN A 119 -0.13 -12.89 -12.62
CA ASN A 119 0.79 -14.03 -12.45
C ASN A 119 0.99 -14.46 -10.99
N GLY A 120 0.26 -13.85 -10.04
CA GLY A 120 0.35 -14.13 -8.60
C GLY A 120 1.50 -13.44 -7.88
N HIS A 121 2.31 -12.64 -8.58
CA HIS A 121 3.34 -11.81 -7.95
C HIS A 121 2.72 -10.57 -7.31
N GLN A 122 3.45 -9.98 -6.36
CA GLN A 122 3.00 -8.76 -5.71
C GLN A 122 3.02 -7.57 -6.68
N MET A 123 2.04 -6.68 -6.53
CA MET A 123 1.99 -5.43 -7.29
C MET A 123 3.19 -4.54 -6.95
N LEU A 124 3.51 -4.37 -5.68
CA LEU A 124 4.64 -3.60 -5.20
C LEU A 124 5.72 -4.52 -4.61
N GLU A 125 6.96 -4.33 -5.02
CA GLU A 125 8.15 -4.96 -4.43
C GLU A 125 9.20 -3.91 -4.08
N SER A 126 10.15 -4.27 -3.21
CA SER A 126 11.34 -3.47 -2.93
C SER A 126 12.60 -4.29 -3.18
N LYS A 127 13.63 -3.66 -3.77
CA LYS A 127 14.98 -4.24 -3.87
C LYS A 127 15.68 -4.29 -2.50
N LYS A 128 15.19 -3.53 -1.51
CA LYS A 128 15.67 -3.59 -0.13
C LYS A 128 15.04 -4.77 0.62
N LYS A 129 15.87 -5.55 1.28
CA LYS A 129 15.47 -6.82 1.90
C LYS A 129 14.41 -6.67 3.00
N ASP A 130 14.52 -5.65 3.83
CA ASP A 130 13.62 -5.46 4.97
C ASP A 130 12.26 -4.89 4.54
N ASP A 131 12.25 -3.90 3.64
CA ASP A 131 11.03 -3.39 3.03
C ASP A 131 10.29 -4.49 2.25
N ARG A 132 11.04 -5.30 1.48
CA ARG A 132 10.49 -6.43 0.74
C ARG A 132 9.78 -7.43 1.65
N ARG A 133 10.37 -7.76 2.80
CA ARG A 133 9.75 -8.67 3.78
C ARG A 133 8.46 -8.09 4.36
N SER A 134 8.45 -6.80 4.65
CA SER A 134 7.28 -6.11 5.21
C SER A 134 6.13 -6.06 4.21
N ILE A 135 6.40 -5.66 2.98
CA ILE A 135 5.42 -5.66 1.88
C ILE A 135 4.88 -7.09 1.65
N LEU A 136 5.77 -8.09 1.61
CA LEU A 136 5.39 -9.50 1.46
C LEU A 136 4.43 -9.97 2.56
N ARG A 137 4.67 -9.58 3.80
CA ARG A 137 3.79 -9.95 4.92
C ARG A 137 2.43 -9.29 4.80
N MET A 138 2.38 -8.00 4.50
CA MET A 138 1.13 -7.26 4.35
C MET A 138 0.22 -7.82 3.24
N THR A 139 0.80 -8.19 2.10
CA THR A 139 0.04 -8.61 0.92
C THR A 139 -0.29 -10.11 0.89
N ARG A 140 0.41 -10.95 1.67
CA ARG A 140 0.24 -12.42 1.71
C ARG A 140 -0.63 -12.94 2.84
N ILE A 141 -1.41 -12.13 3.51
CA ILE A 141 -2.28 -12.61 4.60
C ILE A 141 -3.24 -13.66 4.05
N LYS A 142 -3.00 -14.92 4.39
CA LYS A 142 -3.89 -16.04 4.07
C LYS A 142 -4.90 -16.21 5.20
N GLY A 143 -6.13 -16.47 4.85
CA GLY A 143 -7.37 -16.51 5.60
C GLY A 143 -7.48 -16.95 7.05
N ASN A 144 -6.40 -17.31 7.75
CA ASN A 144 -6.40 -17.66 9.19
C ASN A 144 -5.37 -16.87 10.00
N GLU A 145 -4.64 -15.94 9.40
CA GLU A 145 -3.71 -15.08 10.12
C GLU A 145 -4.39 -13.74 10.40
N THR A 146 -4.49 -13.36 11.67
CA THR A 146 -5.00 -12.04 12.03
C THR A 146 -4.00 -10.97 11.61
N PHE A 147 -4.48 -9.78 11.24
CA PHE A 147 -3.64 -8.64 10.91
C PHE A 147 -2.61 -8.36 12.02
N ALA A 148 -3.01 -8.50 13.29
CA ALA A 148 -2.14 -8.38 14.45
C ALA A 148 -0.96 -9.37 14.43
N SER A 149 -1.09 -10.56 13.82
CA SER A 149 0.01 -11.53 13.73
C SER A 149 1.07 -11.14 12.72
N VAL A 150 0.71 -10.30 11.74
CA VAL A 150 1.56 -9.89 10.59
C VAL A 150 2.21 -8.54 10.80
N LEU A 151 1.66 -7.71 11.71
CA LEU A 151 2.26 -6.42 12.07
C LEU A 151 3.68 -6.59 12.63
N PRO A 152 4.63 -5.72 12.27
CA PRO A 152 5.91 -5.61 12.97
C PRO A 152 5.69 -5.47 14.47
N GLN A 153 6.58 -6.04 15.26
CA GLN A 153 6.45 -6.05 16.74
C GLN A 153 6.39 -4.63 17.33
N SER A 154 7.01 -3.65 16.65
CA SER A 154 6.93 -2.22 16.99
C SER A 154 5.51 -1.63 16.92
N LEU A 155 4.62 -2.21 16.11
CA LEU A 155 3.22 -1.77 15.99
C LEU A 155 2.26 -2.62 16.85
N LYS A 156 2.72 -3.74 17.42
CA LYS A 156 1.90 -4.60 18.28
C LYS A 156 1.75 -4.07 19.71
N ASN A 157 2.66 -3.21 20.14
CA ASN A 157 2.70 -2.75 21.54
C ASN A 157 1.79 -1.54 21.82
N ASN A 158 1.12 -0.97 20.81
CA ASN A 158 0.26 0.21 20.93
C ASN A 158 -1.24 -0.10 20.90
N SER A 159 -1.63 -1.38 21.03
CA SER A 159 -3.05 -1.74 21.16
C SER A 159 -3.38 -2.01 22.65
N VAL A 160 -3.62 -0.95 23.41
CA VAL A 160 -4.35 -0.98 24.69
C VAL A 160 -5.52 -0.02 24.59
#